data_465ebdf690e9eeb37c74f57f2c9e8935
#
_entry.id   465ebdf690e9eeb37c74f57f2c9e8935
#
_cell.length_a   1.000
_cell.length_b   1.000
_cell.length_c   1.000
_cell.angle_alpha   90.00
_cell.angle_beta   90.00
_cell.angle_gamma   90.00
#
_symmetry.space_group_name_H-M   'P 1'
#
loop_
_entity.id
_entity.type
_entity.pdbx_description
1 polymer ?
#
loop_
_entity_poly.entity_id
_entity_poly.type
_entity_poly.pdbx_seq_one_letter_code
_entity_poly.pdbx_strand_id
1 'polypeptide(L)'
;MKIGVLALQGDYLEHAQLLKELGVEAVYIKRSEQLREVKALIIPGGESTTIGNLISQKGLSQAIMKYAEEGNPVVGTCAGAIILAKKVVDRAVGETGQPTLGLMNIAVTRNAFGRQNESFEATVYVEDIGEVRAAFIRAPVISDAWSPARITGYIDHPAIGRVGVAAKQGSLIAVSFHPEITGDMKIYEYIISLVKK
;
A
#
# COMPACT_ATOMS: atom_id res chain seq x y z
N MET A 1 -15.09 14.66 5.32
CA MET A 1 -14.48 13.86 4.25
C MET A 1 -14.38 12.42 4.72
N LYS A 2 -14.67 11.46 3.83
CA LYS A 2 -14.62 10.03 4.14
C LYS A 2 -13.49 9.38 3.35
N ILE A 3 -12.68 8.55 4.01
CA ILE A 3 -11.65 7.72 3.38
C ILE A 3 -11.94 6.26 3.71
N GLY A 4 -11.91 5.41 2.69
CA GLY A 4 -12.12 3.98 2.83
C GLY A 4 -10.84 3.29 3.33
N VAL A 5 -11.00 2.32 4.21
CA VAL A 5 -9.94 1.37 4.58
C VAL A 5 -10.47 -0.03 4.29
N LEU A 6 -9.77 -0.79 3.45
CA LEU A 6 -10.16 -2.15 3.11
C LEU A 6 -10.08 -3.04 4.37
N ALA A 7 -11.23 -3.45 4.89
CA ALA A 7 -11.36 -4.14 6.18
C ALA A 7 -11.68 -5.63 6.00
N LEU A 8 -10.84 -6.32 5.21
CA LEU A 8 -10.96 -7.77 4.99
C LEU A 8 -10.00 -8.57 5.88
N GLN A 9 -8.76 -8.11 6.00
CA GLN A 9 -7.70 -8.69 6.81
C GLN A 9 -6.57 -7.67 6.98
N GLY A 10 -5.81 -7.71 8.08
CA GLY A 10 -4.64 -6.88 8.33
C GLY A 10 -4.92 -5.66 9.20
N ASP A 11 -4.07 -4.65 9.08
CA ASP A 11 -3.90 -3.53 10.03
C ASP A 11 -4.89 -2.37 9.77
N TYR A 12 -6.14 -2.69 9.37
CA TYR A 12 -7.14 -1.69 8.99
C TYR A 12 -7.63 -0.82 10.18
N LEU A 13 -7.53 -1.33 11.41
CA LEU A 13 -7.93 -0.58 12.61
C LEU A 13 -6.95 0.54 12.90
N GLU A 14 -5.66 0.27 12.77
CA GLU A 14 -4.56 1.21 12.98
C GLU A 14 -4.64 2.37 11.97
N HIS A 15 -4.88 2.05 10.70
CA HIS A 15 -5.13 3.07 9.67
C HIS A 15 -6.35 3.94 9.99
N ALA A 16 -7.45 3.32 10.42
CA ALA A 16 -8.67 4.04 10.78
C ALA A 16 -8.47 4.97 11.99
N GLN A 17 -7.65 4.55 12.95
CA GLN A 17 -7.28 5.37 14.10
C GLN A 17 -6.56 6.65 13.67
N LEU A 18 -5.53 6.55 12.83
CA LEU A 18 -4.77 7.71 12.38
C LEU A 18 -5.61 8.67 11.52
N LEU A 19 -6.51 8.14 10.69
CA LEU A 19 -7.47 8.98 9.97
C LEU A 19 -8.37 9.76 10.92
N LYS A 20 -8.84 9.12 12.00
CA LYS A 20 -9.66 9.78 13.03
C LYS A 20 -8.90 10.89 13.75
N GLU A 21 -7.61 10.70 14.05
CA GLU A 21 -6.75 11.72 14.67
C GLU A 21 -6.59 12.95 13.77
N LEU A 22 -6.63 12.75 12.44
CA LEU A 22 -6.64 13.83 11.44
C LEU A 22 -8.04 14.43 11.17
N GLY A 23 -9.07 14.04 11.94
CA GLY A 23 -10.44 14.51 11.77
C GLY A 23 -11.13 13.97 10.53
N VAL A 24 -10.68 12.84 9.98
CA VAL A 24 -11.25 12.19 8.81
C VAL A 24 -12.05 10.97 9.23
N GLU A 25 -13.26 10.83 8.67
CA GLU A 25 -14.10 9.65 8.89
C GLU A 25 -13.54 8.45 8.09
N ALA A 26 -13.16 7.39 8.79
CA ALA A 26 -12.75 6.13 8.18
C ALA A 26 -13.98 5.24 7.93
N VAL A 27 -14.13 4.76 6.69
CA VAL A 27 -15.19 3.81 6.30
C VAL A 27 -14.55 2.44 6.06
N TYR A 28 -14.99 1.42 6.80
CA TYR A 28 -14.52 0.05 6.61
C TYR A 28 -15.13 -0.56 5.36
N ILE A 29 -14.30 -0.70 4.30
CA ILE A 29 -14.73 -1.27 3.02
C ILE A 29 -14.71 -2.80 3.10
N LYS A 30 -15.88 -3.39 3.03
CA LYS A 30 -16.12 -4.84 3.01
C LYS A 30 -16.98 -5.28 1.82
N ARG A 31 -17.62 -4.32 1.14
CA ARG A 31 -18.50 -4.50 -0.01
C ARG A 31 -18.28 -3.39 -1.03
N SER A 32 -18.51 -3.68 -2.29
CA SER A 32 -18.27 -2.78 -3.42
C SER A 32 -19.05 -1.46 -3.35
N GLU A 33 -20.29 -1.52 -2.84
CA GLU A 33 -21.18 -0.34 -2.77
C GLU A 33 -20.59 0.77 -1.90
N GLN A 34 -19.80 0.40 -0.87
CA GLN A 34 -19.21 1.35 0.08
C GLN A 34 -18.11 2.22 -0.57
N LEU A 35 -17.53 1.81 -1.70
CA LEU A 35 -16.56 2.62 -2.43
C LEU A 35 -17.15 3.94 -2.93
N ARG A 36 -18.46 4.00 -3.16
CA ARG A 36 -19.15 5.24 -3.60
C ARG A 36 -19.22 6.31 -2.52
N GLU A 37 -19.01 5.93 -1.26
CA GLU A 37 -19.11 6.84 -0.12
C GLU A 37 -17.78 7.53 0.21
N VAL A 38 -16.67 7.07 -0.37
CA VAL A 38 -15.33 7.49 0.01
C VAL A 38 -14.60 8.18 -1.14
N LYS A 39 -13.62 9.01 -0.80
CA LYS A 39 -12.84 9.81 -1.75
C LYS A 39 -11.42 9.28 -1.98
N ALA A 40 -10.98 8.35 -1.18
CA ALA A 40 -9.73 7.60 -1.33
C ALA A 40 -9.89 6.23 -0.69
N LEU A 41 -9.05 5.27 -1.07
CA LEU A 41 -9.02 3.92 -0.50
C LEU A 41 -7.61 3.59 0.01
N ILE A 42 -7.52 3.08 1.23
CA ILE A 42 -6.31 2.48 1.78
C ILE A 42 -6.46 0.95 1.76
N ILE A 43 -5.50 0.25 1.16
CA ILE A 43 -5.35 -1.19 1.23
C ILE A 43 -4.24 -1.48 2.25
N PRO A 44 -4.57 -1.99 3.43
CA PRO A 44 -3.63 -2.12 4.56
C PRO A 44 -2.59 -3.22 4.36
N GLY A 45 -1.60 -3.22 5.26
CA GLY A 45 -0.72 -4.35 5.52
C GLY A 45 -1.48 -5.58 6.02
N GLY A 46 -0.81 -6.74 6.00
CA GLY A 46 -1.38 -8.02 6.38
C GLY A 46 -0.78 -9.16 5.56
N GLU A 47 -1.54 -10.25 5.36
CA GLU A 47 -1.10 -11.36 4.52
C GLU A 47 -1.65 -11.19 3.09
N SER A 48 -0.78 -10.90 2.13
CA SER A 48 -1.16 -10.48 0.78
C SER A 48 -1.95 -11.52 -0.02
N THR A 49 -1.63 -12.82 0.14
CA THR A 49 -2.38 -13.89 -0.54
C THR A 49 -3.80 -13.99 -0.01
N THR A 50 -3.98 -13.88 1.31
CA THR A 50 -5.30 -13.86 1.96
C THR A 50 -6.11 -12.64 1.52
N ILE A 51 -5.49 -11.45 1.54
CA ILE A 51 -6.16 -10.21 1.10
C ILE A 51 -6.60 -10.34 -0.36
N GLY A 52 -5.72 -10.79 -1.26
CA GLY A 52 -6.03 -10.97 -2.67
C GLY A 52 -7.16 -11.96 -2.91
N ASN A 53 -7.14 -13.10 -2.22
CA ASN A 53 -8.22 -14.08 -2.28
C ASN A 53 -9.56 -13.53 -1.78
N LEU A 54 -9.57 -12.80 -0.66
CA LEU A 54 -10.78 -12.19 -0.12
C LEU A 54 -11.35 -11.10 -1.04
N ILE A 55 -10.49 -10.27 -1.66
CA ILE A 55 -10.90 -9.29 -2.67
C ILE A 55 -11.62 -9.99 -3.82
N SER A 56 -11.05 -11.08 -4.33
CA SER A 56 -11.63 -11.85 -5.44
C SER A 56 -12.94 -12.52 -5.04
N GLN A 57 -12.96 -13.23 -3.93
CA GLN A 57 -14.14 -13.98 -3.44
C GLN A 57 -15.34 -13.07 -3.13
N LYS A 58 -15.07 -11.84 -2.67
CA LYS A 58 -16.12 -10.85 -2.37
C LYS A 58 -16.52 -9.99 -3.58
N GLY A 59 -15.98 -10.24 -4.77
CA GLY A 59 -16.29 -9.50 -5.98
C GLY A 59 -15.83 -8.03 -5.93
N LEU A 60 -14.83 -7.71 -5.09
CA LEU A 60 -14.31 -6.35 -4.93
C LEU A 60 -13.31 -5.95 -6.01
N SER A 61 -12.70 -6.92 -6.71
CA SER A 61 -11.62 -6.66 -7.67
C SER A 61 -12.02 -5.65 -8.73
N GLN A 62 -13.10 -5.90 -9.47
CA GLN A 62 -13.57 -5.00 -10.53
C GLN A 62 -14.00 -3.64 -9.99
N ALA A 63 -14.63 -3.60 -8.81
CA ALA A 63 -15.07 -2.36 -8.20
C ALA A 63 -13.89 -1.46 -7.79
N ILE A 64 -12.83 -2.04 -7.21
CA ILE A 64 -11.61 -1.29 -6.85
C ILE A 64 -10.86 -0.85 -8.10
N MET A 65 -10.77 -1.71 -9.13
CA MET A 65 -10.13 -1.35 -10.40
C MET A 65 -10.85 -0.17 -11.05
N LYS A 66 -12.17 -0.23 -11.18
CA LYS A 66 -12.98 0.87 -11.71
C LYS A 66 -12.81 2.15 -10.88
N TYR A 67 -12.83 2.05 -9.55
CA TYR A 67 -12.64 3.17 -8.64
C TYR A 67 -11.28 3.87 -8.88
N ALA A 68 -10.22 3.09 -9.09
CA ALA A 68 -8.89 3.62 -9.42
C ALA A 68 -8.83 4.24 -10.83
N GLU A 69 -9.46 3.62 -11.82
CA GLU A 69 -9.56 4.12 -13.21
C GLU A 69 -10.30 5.45 -13.30
N GLU A 70 -11.26 5.68 -12.41
CA GLU A 70 -11.97 6.97 -12.27
C GLU A 70 -11.08 8.08 -11.67
N GLY A 71 -9.81 7.78 -11.36
CA GLY A 71 -8.82 8.73 -10.84
C GLY A 71 -8.83 8.87 -9.32
N ASN A 72 -9.65 8.10 -8.60
CA ASN A 72 -9.68 8.14 -7.15
C ASN A 72 -8.37 7.61 -6.56
N PRO A 73 -7.82 8.26 -5.51
CA PRO A 73 -6.60 7.80 -4.87
C PRO A 73 -6.74 6.41 -4.23
N VAL A 74 -5.78 5.54 -4.53
CA VAL A 74 -5.65 4.24 -3.86
C VAL A 74 -4.23 4.09 -3.33
N VAL A 75 -4.11 3.80 -2.05
CA VAL A 75 -2.83 3.65 -1.36
C VAL A 75 -2.72 2.24 -0.79
N GLY A 76 -1.63 1.54 -1.13
CA GLY A 76 -1.31 0.24 -0.56
C GLY A 76 -0.10 0.31 0.35
N THR A 77 -0.23 -0.18 1.59
CA THR A 77 0.87 -0.29 2.56
C THR A 77 1.29 -1.74 2.71
N CYS A 78 2.57 -2.04 2.71
CA CYS A 78 3.14 -3.37 2.85
C CYS A 78 2.44 -4.41 1.93
N ALA A 79 1.57 -5.27 2.46
CA ALA A 79 0.79 -6.21 1.65
C ALA A 79 -0.11 -5.50 0.62
N GLY A 80 -0.62 -4.32 0.93
CA GLY A 80 -1.38 -3.48 -0.01
C GLY A 80 -0.56 -3.07 -1.24
N ALA A 81 0.74 -2.80 -1.09
CA ALA A 81 1.64 -2.54 -2.21
C ALA A 81 1.77 -3.77 -3.12
N ILE A 82 1.82 -4.97 -2.55
CA ILE A 82 1.83 -6.23 -3.29
C ILE A 82 0.53 -6.40 -4.08
N ILE A 83 -0.61 -6.10 -3.46
CA ILE A 83 -1.94 -6.17 -4.12
C ILE A 83 -2.06 -5.21 -5.31
N LEU A 84 -1.43 -4.04 -5.25
CA LEU A 84 -1.43 -3.08 -6.35
C LEU A 84 -0.50 -3.47 -7.51
N ALA A 85 0.51 -4.30 -7.28
CA ALA A 85 1.56 -4.61 -8.24
C ALA A 85 1.09 -5.50 -9.41
N LYS A 86 1.63 -5.25 -10.60
CA LYS A 86 1.45 -6.11 -11.79
C LYS A 86 2.31 -7.37 -11.75
N LYS A 87 3.50 -7.29 -11.13
CA LYS A 87 4.40 -8.44 -11.00
C LYS A 87 4.74 -8.67 -9.55
N VAL A 88 4.60 -9.90 -9.11
CA VAL A 88 4.91 -10.30 -7.73
C VAL A 88 5.77 -11.55 -7.73
N VAL A 89 6.93 -11.44 -7.09
CA VAL A 89 7.87 -12.53 -6.90
C VAL A 89 8.11 -12.69 -5.39
N ASP A 90 8.25 -13.89 -4.93
CA ASP A 90 8.69 -14.18 -3.57
C ASP A 90 10.18 -14.56 -3.60
N ARG A 91 10.95 -14.00 -2.64
CA ARG A 91 12.40 -14.24 -2.57
C ARG A 91 12.77 -15.72 -2.46
N ALA A 92 11.92 -16.52 -1.83
CA ALA A 92 12.21 -17.93 -1.56
C ALA A 92 11.69 -18.86 -2.64
N VAL A 93 10.50 -18.58 -3.20
CA VAL A 93 9.79 -19.53 -4.10
C VAL A 93 9.65 -19.04 -5.54
N GLY A 94 10.09 -17.80 -5.84
CA GLY A 94 9.97 -17.23 -7.18
C GLY A 94 8.55 -16.69 -7.47
N GLU A 95 8.01 -16.94 -8.66
CA GLU A 95 6.67 -16.48 -9.04
C GLU A 95 5.60 -17.10 -8.14
N THR A 96 4.71 -16.25 -7.61
CA THR A 96 3.75 -16.70 -6.60
C THR A 96 2.38 -17.06 -7.17
N GLY A 97 2.02 -16.54 -8.34
CA GLY A 97 0.69 -16.68 -8.92
C GLY A 97 -0.46 -16.19 -8.01
N GLN A 98 -0.16 -15.42 -6.95
CA GLN A 98 -1.16 -14.92 -6.03
C GLN A 98 -2.09 -13.90 -6.70
N PRO A 99 -3.37 -13.80 -6.30
CA PRO A 99 -4.27 -12.79 -6.82
C PRO A 99 -3.80 -11.37 -6.42
N THR A 100 -3.74 -10.49 -7.41
CA THR A 100 -3.48 -9.04 -7.24
C THR A 100 -4.50 -8.23 -8.04
N LEU A 101 -4.57 -6.93 -7.79
CA LEU A 101 -5.34 -6.00 -8.62
C LEU A 101 -4.56 -5.59 -9.87
N GLY A 102 -3.24 -5.64 -9.84
CA GLY A 102 -2.38 -5.32 -10.98
C GLY A 102 -2.51 -3.89 -11.51
N LEU A 103 -2.86 -2.94 -10.65
CA LEU A 103 -3.14 -1.55 -11.01
C LEU A 103 -1.90 -0.72 -11.32
N MET A 104 -0.78 -1.04 -10.67
CA MET A 104 0.46 -0.29 -10.81
C MET A 104 1.50 -1.04 -11.65
N ASN A 105 2.17 -0.32 -12.52
CA ASN A 105 3.29 -0.82 -13.33
C ASN A 105 4.55 -0.95 -12.47
N ILE A 106 4.49 -1.80 -11.45
CA ILE A 106 5.60 -2.11 -10.55
C ILE A 106 5.79 -3.62 -10.43
N ALA A 107 7.03 -4.00 -10.16
CA ALA A 107 7.40 -5.35 -9.72
C ALA A 107 7.74 -5.30 -8.23
N VAL A 108 7.21 -6.24 -7.47
CA VAL A 108 7.40 -6.33 -6.02
C VAL A 108 7.96 -7.68 -5.65
N THR A 109 9.02 -7.68 -4.83
CA THR A 109 9.58 -8.90 -4.24
C THR A 109 9.13 -9.01 -2.79
N ARG A 110 8.38 -10.07 -2.49
CA ARG A 110 7.92 -10.38 -1.14
C ARG A 110 9.06 -10.90 -0.27
N ASN A 111 8.95 -10.70 1.05
CA ASN A 111 9.91 -11.20 2.06
C ASN A 111 11.36 -10.77 1.79
N ALA A 112 11.56 -9.63 1.14
CA ALA A 112 12.87 -9.21 0.66
C ALA A 112 13.85 -8.88 1.80
N PHE A 113 13.37 -8.37 2.92
CA PHE A 113 14.20 -8.03 4.08
C PHE A 113 14.46 -9.21 5.03
N GLY A 114 13.96 -10.42 4.68
CA GLY A 114 14.20 -11.63 5.44
C GLY A 114 13.08 -12.01 6.39
N ARG A 115 13.43 -12.71 7.50
CA ARG A 115 12.46 -13.23 8.45
C ARG A 115 11.97 -12.13 9.41
N GLN A 116 10.90 -12.42 10.17
CA GLN A 116 10.28 -11.48 11.12
C GLN A 116 11.25 -10.84 12.14
N ASN A 117 12.36 -11.50 12.44
CA ASN A 117 13.41 -11.00 13.33
C ASN A 117 14.24 -9.85 12.74
N GLU A 118 14.08 -9.56 11.44
CA GLU A 118 14.76 -8.48 10.73
C GLU A 118 13.87 -7.27 10.52
N SER A 119 12.86 -7.09 11.38
CA SER A 119 12.06 -5.88 11.40
C SER A 119 12.88 -4.70 11.92
N PHE A 120 12.74 -3.54 11.26
CA PHE A 120 13.47 -2.33 11.63
C PHE A 120 12.64 -1.08 11.33
N GLU A 121 13.02 0.03 11.94
CA GLU A 121 12.50 1.35 11.59
C GLU A 121 13.58 2.17 10.89
N ALA A 122 13.16 3.01 9.94
CA ALA A 122 14.03 3.94 9.25
C ALA A 122 13.27 5.22 8.87
N THR A 123 13.99 6.31 8.69
CA THR A 123 13.47 7.49 8.01
C THR A 123 13.66 7.34 6.52
N VAL A 124 12.57 7.47 5.76
CA VAL A 124 12.56 7.37 4.30
C VAL A 124 12.13 8.70 3.72
N TYR A 125 12.93 9.24 2.79
CA TYR A 125 12.47 10.35 1.98
C TYR A 125 11.61 9.82 0.84
N VAL A 126 10.36 10.25 0.79
CA VAL A 126 9.40 9.93 -0.28
C VAL A 126 9.08 11.21 -1.06
N GLU A 127 9.31 11.17 -2.38
CA GLU A 127 9.01 12.31 -3.26
C GLU A 127 7.56 12.77 -3.12
N ASP A 128 7.30 14.05 -3.14
CA ASP A 128 6.01 14.71 -2.91
C ASP A 128 5.48 14.65 -1.46
N ILE A 129 6.10 13.85 -0.56
CA ILE A 129 5.64 13.65 0.82
C ILE A 129 6.67 14.18 1.84
N GLY A 130 7.96 13.97 1.55
CA GLY A 130 9.07 14.30 2.43
C GLY A 130 9.55 13.14 3.27
N GLU A 131 10.19 13.41 4.39
CA GLU A 131 10.71 12.40 5.31
C GLU A 131 9.57 11.75 6.11
N VAL A 132 9.49 10.43 6.06
CA VAL A 132 8.48 9.59 6.74
C VAL A 132 9.20 8.62 7.66
N ARG A 133 8.71 8.46 8.89
CA ARG A 133 9.13 7.35 9.75
C ARG A 133 8.44 6.07 9.30
N ALA A 134 9.22 5.08 8.95
CA ALA A 134 8.75 3.86 8.32
C ALA A 134 9.13 2.63 9.16
N ALA A 135 8.16 1.81 9.53
CA ALA A 135 8.38 0.49 10.11
C ALA A 135 8.35 -0.56 9.00
N PHE A 136 9.41 -1.33 8.89
CA PHE A 136 9.53 -2.45 7.96
C PHE A 136 9.35 -3.75 8.74
N ILE A 137 8.26 -4.49 8.46
CA ILE A 137 7.94 -5.76 9.13
C ILE A 137 7.67 -6.78 8.04
N ARG A 138 8.60 -7.72 7.82
CA ARG A 138 8.53 -8.68 6.69
C ARG A 138 8.24 -7.99 5.35
N ALA A 139 8.75 -6.79 5.22
CA ALA A 139 8.36 -5.88 4.15
C ALA A 139 8.76 -6.41 2.76
N PRO A 140 7.96 -6.11 1.73
CA PRO A 140 8.39 -6.29 0.36
C PRO A 140 9.36 -5.18 -0.04
N VAL A 141 10.04 -5.36 -1.18
CA VAL A 141 10.71 -4.27 -1.89
C VAL A 141 10.05 -4.05 -3.24
N ILE A 142 10.04 -2.81 -3.71
CA ILE A 142 9.65 -2.46 -5.07
C ILE A 142 10.90 -2.60 -5.91
N SER A 143 11.04 -3.75 -6.57
CA SER A 143 12.25 -4.12 -7.30
C SER A 143 12.38 -3.43 -8.66
N ASP A 144 11.25 -3.02 -9.25
CA ASP A 144 11.22 -2.33 -10.53
C ASP A 144 9.94 -1.50 -10.68
N ALA A 145 10.01 -0.46 -11.53
CA ALA A 145 8.85 0.33 -11.95
C ALA A 145 9.06 0.79 -13.40
N TRP A 146 8.00 0.70 -14.22
CA TRP A 146 8.03 1.17 -15.60
C TRP A 146 6.87 2.12 -15.88
N SER A 147 7.05 2.98 -16.88
CA SER A 147 6.08 4.02 -17.22
C SER A 147 4.63 3.49 -17.29
N PRO A 148 3.65 4.20 -16.70
CA PRO A 148 3.75 5.51 -16.07
C PRO A 148 4.10 5.48 -14.56
N ALA A 149 4.37 4.31 -13.96
CA ALA A 149 4.83 4.23 -12.57
C ALA A 149 6.29 4.65 -12.42
N ARG A 150 6.65 5.16 -11.24
CA ARG A 150 8.02 5.44 -10.84
C ARG A 150 8.24 5.14 -9.37
N ILE A 151 9.47 4.76 -9.01
CA ILE A 151 9.87 4.64 -7.60
C ILE A 151 10.11 6.05 -7.06
N THR A 152 9.51 6.36 -5.92
CA THR A 152 9.51 7.68 -5.28
C THR A 152 10.24 7.71 -3.94
N GLY A 153 10.64 6.56 -3.42
CA GLY A 153 11.42 6.45 -2.19
C GLY A 153 12.30 5.23 -2.19
N TYR A 154 13.51 5.38 -1.61
CA TYR A 154 14.52 4.34 -1.52
C TYR A 154 15.09 4.26 -0.12
N ILE A 155 15.62 3.09 0.25
CA ILE A 155 16.50 2.91 1.41
C ILE A 155 17.76 2.16 1.00
N ASP A 156 18.85 2.40 1.71
CA ASP A 156 20.06 1.61 1.65
C ASP A 156 20.08 0.60 2.79
N HIS A 157 19.93 -0.69 2.45
CA HIS A 157 19.87 -1.76 3.43
C HIS A 157 21.17 -2.59 3.40
N PRO A 158 21.80 -2.87 4.57
CA PRO A 158 23.13 -3.51 4.61
C PRO A 158 23.23 -4.84 3.86
N ALA A 159 22.15 -5.64 3.89
CA ALA A 159 22.16 -6.99 3.30
C ALA A 159 21.72 -7.04 1.83
N ILE A 160 20.96 -6.07 1.34
CA ILE A 160 20.35 -6.12 0.00
C ILE A 160 20.62 -4.87 -0.85
N GLY A 161 21.41 -3.91 -0.32
CA GLY A 161 21.75 -2.66 -1.02
C GLY A 161 20.60 -1.68 -1.12
N ARG A 162 20.68 -0.77 -2.10
CA ARG A 162 19.65 0.24 -2.34
C ARG A 162 18.43 -0.39 -3.00
N VAL A 163 17.28 -0.24 -2.35
CA VAL A 163 16.01 -0.80 -2.80
C VAL A 163 14.88 0.22 -2.79
N GLY A 164 13.92 0.07 -3.72
CA GLY A 164 12.71 0.87 -3.76
C GLY A 164 11.75 0.47 -2.65
N VAL A 165 11.19 1.47 -1.96
CA VAL A 165 10.24 1.27 -0.85
C VAL A 165 8.99 2.12 -0.97
N ALA A 166 8.93 3.02 -1.93
CA ALA A 166 7.74 3.77 -2.29
C ALA A 166 7.66 3.94 -3.81
N ALA A 167 6.47 3.87 -4.38
CA ALA A 167 6.21 4.13 -5.79
C ALA A 167 4.88 4.86 -5.99
N LYS A 168 4.78 5.58 -7.11
CA LYS A 168 3.60 6.34 -7.50
C LYS A 168 3.27 6.11 -8.97
N GLN A 169 1.96 6.08 -9.28
CA GLN A 169 1.42 6.06 -10.62
C GLN A 169 0.12 6.86 -10.65
N GLY A 170 0.17 8.10 -11.12
CA GLY A 170 -0.98 9.01 -11.03
C GLY A 170 -1.42 9.20 -9.57
N SER A 171 -2.66 8.82 -9.26
CA SER A 171 -3.23 8.84 -7.90
C SER A 171 -2.98 7.54 -7.09
N LEU A 172 -2.30 6.56 -7.67
CA LEU A 172 -1.97 5.30 -7.02
C LEU A 172 -0.62 5.41 -6.31
N ILE A 173 -0.56 4.94 -5.06
CA ILE A 173 0.63 4.99 -4.21
C ILE A 173 0.84 3.60 -3.59
N ALA A 174 2.06 3.12 -3.66
CA ALA A 174 2.49 1.90 -2.99
C ALA A 174 3.66 2.22 -2.06
N VAL A 175 3.58 1.83 -0.79
CA VAL A 175 4.68 1.90 0.16
C VAL A 175 4.93 0.53 0.78
N SER A 176 6.20 0.14 0.91
CA SER A 176 6.60 -1.17 1.44
C SER A 176 6.49 -1.27 2.95
N PHE A 177 6.36 -0.16 3.63
CA PHE A 177 6.41 -0.02 5.08
C PHE A 177 5.03 0.23 5.69
N HIS A 178 4.99 0.26 7.02
CA HIS A 178 3.82 0.47 7.85
C HIS A 178 3.87 1.86 8.51
N PRO A 179 3.29 2.92 7.89
CA PRO A 179 3.20 4.25 8.53
C PRO A 179 2.27 4.23 9.74
N GLU A 180 1.29 3.31 9.77
CA GLU A 180 0.34 3.13 10.87
C GLU A 180 1.01 2.65 12.16
N ILE A 181 2.10 1.91 12.06
CA ILE A 181 2.83 1.40 13.24
C ILE A 181 3.68 2.49 13.88
N THR A 182 4.28 3.37 13.09
CA THR A 182 5.09 4.49 13.60
C THR A 182 4.26 5.69 14.02
N GLY A 183 2.98 5.71 13.65
CA GLY A 183 2.11 6.87 13.85
C GLY A 183 2.49 8.07 13.01
N ASP A 184 3.21 7.87 11.89
CA ASP A 184 3.57 8.98 10.99
C ASP A 184 2.37 9.40 10.14
N MET A 185 1.96 10.65 10.28
CA MET A 185 0.76 11.20 9.64
C MET A 185 0.96 11.63 8.19
N LYS A 186 2.19 11.79 7.72
CA LYS A 186 2.49 12.43 6.43
C LYS A 186 1.90 11.72 5.22
N ILE A 187 1.88 10.38 5.23
CA ILE A 187 1.21 9.59 4.17
C ILE A 187 -0.28 9.92 4.14
N TYR A 188 -0.94 10.01 5.29
CA TYR A 188 -2.38 10.30 5.39
C TYR A 188 -2.69 11.75 5.00
N GLU A 189 -1.88 12.70 5.43
CA GLU A 189 -1.98 14.11 5.03
C GLU A 189 -1.84 14.25 3.52
N TYR A 190 -0.92 13.49 2.91
CA TYR A 190 -0.75 13.47 1.47
C TYR A 190 -1.98 12.89 0.76
N ILE A 191 -2.55 11.76 1.24
CA ILE A 191 -3.80 11.19 0.71
C ILE A 191 -4.93 12.24 0.77
N ILE A 192 -5.06 12.94 1.90
CA ILE A 192 -6.05 14.00 2.10
C ILE A 192 -5.85 15.14 1.09
N SER A 193 -4.61 15.49 0.78
CA SER A 193 -4.27 16.53 -0.19
C SER A 193 -4.66 16.18 -1.62
N LEU A 194 -4.56 14.89 -1.98
CA LEU A 194 -4.98 14.40 -3.30
C LEU A 194 -6.49 14.48 -3.51
N VAL A 195 -7.26 14.31 -2.45
CA VAL A 195 -8.75 14.39 -2.49
C VAL A 195 -9.26 15.81 -2.59
N LYS A 196 -8.49 16.80 -2.12
CA LYS A 196 -8.88 18.23 -2.10
C LYS A 196 -8.62 18.96 -3.42
N LYS A 197 -7.95 18.32 -4.35
CA LYS A 197 -7.70 18.85 -5.71
C LYS A 197 -8.82 18.46 -6.66
#